data_385a57d8605f6df777c8dc9ac129c357
#
_entry.id   385a57d8605f6df777c8dc9ac129c357
#
_cell.length_a   1.000
_cell.length_b   1.000
_cell.length_c   1.000
_cell.angle_alpha   90.00
_cell.angle_beta   90.00
_cell.angle_gamma   90.00
#
_symmetry.space_group_name_H-M   'P 1'
#
loop_
_entity.id
_entity.type
_entity.pdbx_description
1 polymer ?
#
loop_
_entity_poly.entity_id
_entity_poly.type
_entity_poly.pdbx_seq_one_letter_code
_entity_poly.pdbx_strand_id
1 'polypeptide(L)'
;VVDLAKTGMPVGVKLGPGMPHEAIVRPEDIRSEANPHPCVTAQWVEHEGSLVELVLWFNALAQEGVARTVTVLRQEATGQAEDKGLRIHKTTLSSPYPAEQVTPVDEKQTRFPSPGEYLYEPSGAVVRAHLVQELAQELGANLIDPHLAYLTAAEAVQSPLAQCYEVLEEIPVHEKQLKKWVRERGFTALTIKKRGVDLVPEKMRATLLAGGAGKKSGKKAAKNQGYNPATLVFTRVGSGQQARRIGWHVRPVDFSDAAHVSSSDTKNSVV
;
A
#
# COMPACT_ATOMS: atom_id res chain seq x y z
N VAL A 1 -8.61 31.36 -0.93
CA VAL A 1 -9.38 30.14 -0.64
C VAL A 1 -9.93 30.18 0.76
N VAL A 2 -9.06 30.34 1.79
CA VAL A 2 -9.45 30.38 3.20
C VAL A 2 -10.49 31.48 3.45
N ASP A 3 -10.30 32.68 2.90
CA ASP A 3 -11.23 33.79 3.07
C ASP A 3 -12.62 33.51 2.49
N LEU A 4 -12.68 32.83 1.34
CA LEU A 4 -13.95 32.36 0.76
C LEU A 4 -14.61 31.30 1.64
N ALA A 5 -13.82 30.33 2.15
CA ALA A 5 -14.35 29.31 3.02
C ALA A 5 -14.90 29.87 4.35
N LYS A 6 -14.32 30.95 4.87
CA LYS A 6 -14.81 31.70 6.07
C LYS A 6 -16.21 32.28 5.86
N THR A 7 -16.63 32.55 4.63
CA THR A 7 -17.99 33.04 4.36
C THR A 7 -19.06 31.95 4.34
N GLY A 8 -18.68 30.69 4.60
CA GLY A 8 -19.57 29.53 4.48
C GLY A 8 -19.72 29.00 3.04
N MET A 9 -19.05 29.62 2.06
CA MET A 9 -19.11 29.21 0.67
C MET A 9 -18.54 27.80 0.48
N PRO A 10 -19.18 26.92 -0.32
CA PRO A 10 -18.62 25.65 -0.73
C PRO A 10 -17.42 25.86 -1.66
N VAL A 11 -16.26 25.33 -1.28
CA VAL A 11 -15.00 25.49 -2.03
C VAL A 11 -14.30 24.14 -2.15
N GLY A 12 -13.78 23.83 -3.33
CA GLY A 12 -12.87 22.71 -3.58
C GLY A 12 -11.52 23.20 -4.07
N VAL A 13 -10.42 22.67 -3.51
CA VAL A 13 -9.06 23.06 -3.87
C VAL A 13 -8.21 21.85 -4.17
N LYS A 14 -7.71 21.78 -5.40
CA LYS A 14 -6.75 20.76 -5.82
C LYS A 14 -5.33 21.17 -5.44
N LEU A 15 -4.60 20.26 -4.81
CA LEU A 15 -3.24 20.46 -4.31
C LEU A 15 -2.34 19.29 -4.73
N GLY A 16 -1.03 19.51 -4.63
CA GLY A 16 -0.06 18.43 -4.78
C GLY A 16 -0.21 17.39 -3.65
N PRO A 17 -0.15 16.08 -3.96
CA PRO A 17 -0.38 15.04 -2.96
C PRO A 17 0.68 14.95 -1.88
N GLY A 18 1.81 15.64 -2.06
CA GLY A 18 2.92 15.72 -1.10
C GLY A 18 2.79 16.82 -0.05
N MET A 19 1.66 17.54 0.02
CA MET A 19 1.44 18.60 1.01
C MET A 19 1.61 18.04 2.44
N PRO A 20 2.37 18.70 3.31
CA PRO A 20 2.49 18.33 4.72
C PRO A 20 1.14 18.44 5.44
N HIS A 21 0.86 17.51 6.37
CA HIS A 21 -0.41 17.49 7.09
C HIS A 21 -0.64 18.74 7.94
N GLU A 22 0.43 19.29 8.53
CA GLU A 22 0.41 20.52 9.31
C GLU A 22 0.03 21.78 8.49
N ALA A 23 0.14 21.71 7.17
CA ALA A 23 -0.28 22.78 6.26
C ALA A 23 -1.73 22.61 5.74
N ILE A 24 -2.41 21.53 6.13
CA ILE A 24 -3.81 21.31 5.77
C ILE A 24 -4.69 22.23 6.62
N VAL A 25 -5.53 23.00 5.95
CA VAL A 25 -6.50 23.91 6.60
C VAL A 25 -7.48 23.10 7.44
N ARG A 26 -7.71 23.51 8.68
CA ARG A 26 -8.62 22.88 9.63
C ARG A 26 -9.94 23.62 9.74
N PRO A 27 -11.00 23.00 10.28
CA PRO A 27 -12.27 23.68 10.49
C PRO A 27 -12.13 24.97 11.32
N GLU A 28 -11.28 24.97 12.36
CA GLU A 28 -11.03 26.15 13.19
C GLU A 28 -10.42 27.32 12.44
N ASP A 29 -9.62 27.10 11.40
CA ASP A 29 -8.97 28.13 10.58
C ASP A 29 -9.97 28.93 9.73
N ILE A 30 -11.13 28.32 9.44
CA ILE A 30 -12.19 28.93 8.62
C ILE A 30 -13.46 29.22 9.40
N ARG A 31 -13.43 29.08 10.72
CA ARG A 31 -14.54 29.47 11.60
C ARG A 31 -14.68 31.00 11.66
N SER A 32 -15.90 31.47 11.53
CA SER A 32 -16.25 32.90 11.59
C SER A 32 -17.70 33.06 12.02
N GLU A 33 -18.16 34.33 12.21
CA GLU A 33 -19.58 34.62 12.42
C GLU A 33 -20.46 34.15 11.25
N ALA A 34 -19.96 34.28 10.02
CA ALA A 34 -20.67 33.84 8.82
C ALA A 34 -20.58 32.32 8.62
N ASN A 35 -19.66 31.61 9.28
CA ASN A 35 -19.45 30.19 9.20
C ASN A 35 -19.16 29.57 10.59
N PRO A 36 -20.17 29.51 11.47
CA PRO A 36 -20.00 29.06 12.86
C PRO A 36 -19.71 27.53 12.97
N HIS A 37 -20.11 26.74 11.96
CA HIS A 37 -19.96 25.27 11.91
C HIS A 37 -19.24 24.81 10.64
N PRO A 38 -17.97 25.20 10.48
CA PRO A 38 -17.23 24.85 9.29
C PRO A 38 -16.91 23.36 9.21
N CYS A 39 -16.88 22.82 7.98
CA CYS A 39 -16.46 21.47 7.70
C CYS A 39 -15.29 21.47 6.69
N VAL A 40 -14.31 20.60 6.90
CA VAL A 40 -13.17 20.40 6.00
C VAL A 40 -12.90 18.92 5.86
N THR A 41 -12.80 18.43 4.63
CA THR A 41 -12.36 17.07 4.31
C THR A 41 -11.14 17.11 3.41
N ALA A 42 -10.07 16.43 3.80
CA ALA A 42 -8.89 16.20 2.97
C ALA A 42 -9.00 14.85 2.25
N GLN A 43 -8.96 14.85 0.91
CA GLN A 43 -9.11 13.66 0.08
C GLN A 43 -7.87 13.42 -0.76
N TRP A 44 -7.20 12.28 -0.57
CA TRP A 44 -6.13 11.80 -1.45
C TRP A 44 -6.70 10.87 -2.51
N VAL A 45 -6.35 11.13 -3.77
CA VAL A 45 -6.82 10.36 -4.91
C VAL A 45 -5.67 9.59 -5.52
N GLU A 46 -5.86 8.28 -5.69
CA GLU A 46 -4.95 7.39 -6.41
C GLU A 46 -5.65 6.80 -7.62
N HIS A 47 -4.96 6.77 -8.75
CA HIS A 47 -5.42 6.15 -9.98
C HIS A 47 -4.36 5.18 -10.48
N GLU A 48 -4.72 3.91 -10.70
CA GLU A 48 -3.84 2.86 -11.22
C GLU A 48 -2.48 2.78 -10.49
N GLY A 49 -2.48 2.84 -9.14
CA GLY A 49 -1.26 2.77 -8.32
C GLY A 49 -0.45 4.06 -8.25
N SER A 50 -0.90 5.11 -8.93
CA SER A 50 -0.26 6.42 -8.90
C SER A 50 -1.06 7.39 -8.02
N LEU A 51 -0.42 7.93 -7.00
CA LEU A 51 -1.00 9.00 -6.19
C LEU A 51 -1.05 10.30 -7.01
N VAL A 52 -2.26 10.77 -7.30
CA VAL A 52 -2.50 11.85 -8.28
C VAL A 52 -2.58 13.21 -7.64
N GLU A 53 -3.39 13.33 -6.57
CA GLU A 53 -3.71 14.64 -5.98
C GLU A 53 -4.19 14.54 -4.53
N LEU A 54 -4.13 15.67 -3.85
CA LEU A 54 -4.88 15.99 -2.64
C LEU A 54 -5.93 17.04 -3.02
N VAL A 55 -7.17 16.83 -2.58
CA VAL A 55 -8.23 17.82 -2.68
C VAL A 55 -8.72 18.19 -1.29
N LEU A 56 -8.80 19.48 -1.00
CA LEU A 56 -9.48 19.98 0.19
C LEU A 56 -10.89 20.42 -0.18
N TRP A 57 -11.87 19.88 0.51
CA TRP A 57 -13.27 20.18 0.38
C TRP A 57 -13.73 20.99 1.59
N PHE A 58 -14.42 22.11 1.36
CA PHE A 58 -14.84 23.03 2.41
C PHE A 58 -16.36 23.16 2.43
N ASN A 59 -16.91 23.27 3.64
CA ASN A 59 -18.31 23.53 3.92
C ASN A 59 -19.23 22.50 3.26
N ALA A 60 -20.22 22.88 2.45
CA ALA A 60 -21.18 21.98 1.83
C ALA A 60 -20.55 20.96 0.82
N LEU A 61 -19.29 21.15 0.40
CA LEU A 61 -18.56 20.15 -0.40
C LEU A 61 -17.78 19.17 0.47
N ALA A 62 -17.52 19.47 1.74
CA ALA A 62 -16.89 18.56 2.66
C ALA A 62 -17.84 17.41 3.03
N GLN A 63 -17.28 16.24 3.27
CA GLN A 63 -18.04 15.09 3.74
C GLN A 63 -18.24 15.22 5.26
N GLU A 64 -19.49 15.29 5.71
CA GLU A 64 -19.81 15.41 7.13
C GLU A 64 -19.24 14.24 7.94
N GLY A 65 -18.61 14.53 9.07
CA GLY A 65 -18.00 13.54 9.95
C GLY A 65 -16.72 12.90 9.40
N VAL A 66 -16.17 13.42 8.31
CA VAL A 66 -14.94 12.90 7.70
C VAL A 66 -13.87 13.98 7.62
N ALA A 67 -12.77 13.80 8.35
CA ALA A 67 -11.61 14.70 8.28
C ALA A 67 -10.65 14.31 7.15
N ARG A 68 -10.41 13.00 6.96
CA ARG A 68 -9.50 12.47 5.95
C ARG A 68 -10.16 11.31 5.19
N THR A 69 -9.92 11.27 3.88
CA THR A 69 -10.39 10.16 3.05
C THR A 69 -9.41 9.86 1.92
N VAL A 70 -9.40 8.61 1.50
CA VAL A 70 -8.69 8.13 0.32
C VAL A 70 -9.71 7.65 -0.70
N THR A 71 -9.48 7.96 -1.96
CA THR A 71 -10.20 7.38 -3.08
C THR A 71 -9.20 6.69 -4.00
N VAL A 72 -9.33 5.38 -4.15
CA VAL A 72 -8.56 4.58 -5.09
C VAL A 72 -9.44 4.23 -6.27
N LEU A 73 -8.96 4.56 -7.47
CA LEU A 73 -9.62 4.29 -8.74
C LEU A 73 -8.84 3.21 -9.48
N ARG A 74 -9.54 2.14 -9.89
CA ARG A 74 -8.99 1.06 -10.71
C ARG A 74 -9.86 0.89 -11.95
N GLN A 75 -9.21 0.69 -13.09
CA GLN A 75 -9.88 0.40 -14.34
C GLN A 75 -9.99 -1.12 -14.53
N GLU A 76 -11.15 -1.58 -14.87
CA GLU A 76 -11.40 -2.95 -15.25
C GLU A 76 -12.00 -2.98 -16.65
N ALA A 77 -11.39 -3.81 -17.52
CA ALA A 77 -11.96 -4.02 -18.85
C ALA A 77 -13.25 -4.84 -18.69
N THR A 78 -14.38 -4.27 -19.09
CA THR A 78 -15.65 -5.01 -19.11
C THR A 78 -15.80 -5.67 -20.46
N GLY A 79 -15.95 -7.01 -20.44
CA GLY A 79 -16.69 -7.67 -21.48
C GLY A 79 -15.97 -8.48 -22.50
N GLN A 80 -16.77 -9.29 -23.15
CA GLN A 80 -16.48 -10.09 -24.32
C GLN A 80 -16.28 -9.17 -25.53
N ALA A 81 -15.57 -9.67 -26.53
CA ALA A 81 -14.93 -8.95 -27.64
C ALA A 81 -15.73 -7.86 -28.40
N GLU A 82 -17.00 -7.70 -28.16
CA GLU A 82 -17.86 -6.77 -28.93
C GLU A 82 -18.25 -5.48 -28.18
N ASP A 83 -18.13 -5.45 -26.83
CA ASP A 83 -18.41 -4.25 -26.02
C ASP A 83 -17.22 -3.95 -25.08
N LYS A 84 -16.21 -3.26 -25.61
CA LYS A 84 -15.03 -2.82 -24.85
C LYS A 84 -15.37 -1.61 -23.98
N GLY A 85 -16.25 -1.80 -22.99
CA GLY A 85 -16.49 -0.81 -21.95
C GLY A 85 -15.34 -0.77 -20.96
N LEU A 86 -15.05 0.42 -20.45
CA LEU A 86 -14.14 0.63 -19.34
C LEU A 86 -14.96 0.90 -18.08
N ARG A 87 -14.87 0.05 -17.07
CA ARG A 87 -15.50 0.29 -15.77
C ARG A 87 -14.47 0.82 -14.79
N ILE A 88 -14.82 1.88 -14.09
CA ILE A 88 -13.99 2.42 -13.02
C ILE A 88 -14.54 1.92 -11.67
N HIS A 89 -13.74 1.15 -10.97
CA HIS A 89 -14.02 0.77 -9.59
C HIS A 89 -13.46 1.83 -8.65
N LYS A 90 -14.32 2.34 -7.78
CA LYS A 90 -13.98 3.32 -6.75
C LYS A 90 -14.01 2.65 -5.39
N THR A 91 -12.88 2.69 -4.67
CA THR A 91 -12.78 2.25 -3.27
C THR A 91 -12.40 3.45 -2.41
N THR A 92 -13.03 3.57 -1.24
CA THR A 92 -12.75 4.67 -0.30
C THR A 92 -12.43 4.12 1.09
N LEU A 93 -11.53 4.81 1.79
CA LEU A 93 -11.24 4.60 3.20
C LEU A 93 -11.22 5.95 3.87
N SER A 94 -11.87 6.10 5.03
CA SER A 94 -12.05 7.39 5.67
C SER A 94 -11.80 7.34 7.17
N SER A 95 -11.46 8.49 7.76
CA SER A 95 -11.34 8.69 9.20
C SER A 95 -12.01 10.00 9.62
N PRO A 96 -12.75 10.03 10.74
CA PRO A 96 -13.31 11.25 11.28
C PRO A 96 -12.26 12.13 11.97
N TYR A 97 -11.06 11.62 12.21
CA TYR A 97 -10.01 12.31 12.95
C TYR A 97 -8.98 12.93 12.00
N PRO A 98 -8.48 14.15 12.26
CA PRO A 98 -7.29 14.66 11.59
C PRO A 98 -6.05 13.84 11.95
N ALA A 99 -4.98 13.94 11.14
CA ALA A 99 -3.81 13.10 11.29
C ALA A 99 -3.11 13.20 12.66
N GLU A 100 -3.15 14.38 13.26
CA GLU A 100 -2.52 14.65 14.55
C GLU A 100 -3.25 14.01 15.74
N GLN A 101 -4.49 13.59 15.54
CA GLN A 101 -5.30 12.90 16.56
C GLN A 101 -5.20 11.37 16.46
N VAL A 102 -4.44 10.84 15.49
CA VAL A 102 -4.21 9.41 15.39
C VAL A 102 -3.28 8.97 16.53
N THR A 103 -3.79 8.11 17.39
CA THR A 103 -2.99 7.51 18.46
C THR A 103 -1.92 6.60 17.86
N PRO A 104 -0.63 6.76 18.18
CA PRO A 104 0.41 5.85 17.74
C PRO A 104 0.12 4.42 18.23
N VAL A 105 0.40 3.43 17.38
CA VAL A 105 0.30 2.01 17.75
C VAL A 105 1.38 1.69 18.76
N ASP A 106 1.01 0.97 19.85
CA ASP A 106 1.99 0.44 20.80
C ASP A 106 2.88 -0.62 20.10
N GLU A 107 4.18 -0.57 20.31
CA GLU A 107 5.13 -1.57 19.78
C GLU A 107 4.72 -3.00 20.16
N LYS A 108 4.09 -3.20 21.31
CA LYS A 108 3.57 -4.50 21.76
C LYS A 108 2.42 -5.04 20.92
N GLN A 109 1.79 -4.20 20.12
CA GLN A 109 0.71 -4.57 19.20
C GLN A 109 1.22 -4.85 17.79
N THR A 110 2.52 -4.74 17.58
CA THR A 110 3.14 -5.07 16.30
C THR A 110 3.45 -6.56 16.19
N ARG A 111 3.39 -7.09 14.98
CA ARG A 111 3.66 -8.50 14.71
C ARG A 111 4.41 -8.67 13.39
N PHE A 112 5.36 -9.62 13.36
CA PHE A 112 6.02 -10.01 12.12
C PHE A 112 5.28 -11.18 11.45
N PRO A 113 5.26 -11.22 10.13
CA PRO A 113 4.70 -12.36 9.42
C PRO A 113 5.60 -13.59 9.55
N SER A 114 4.99 -14.75 9.72
CA SER A 114 5.62 -16.05 9.59
C SER A 114 5.51 -16.57 8.15
N PRO A 115 6.35 -17.52 7.72
CA PRO A 115 6.14 -18.19 6.44
C PRO A 115 4.73 -18.79 6.32
N GLY A 116 4.07 -18.55 5.18
CA GLY A 116 2.68 -18.92 4.93
C GLY A 116 1.65 -17.87 5.34
N GLU A 117 2.06 -16.82 6.05
CA GLU A 117 1.22 -15.66 6.33
C GLU A 117 1.38 -14.56 5.27
N TYR A 118 0.66 -13.46 5.45
CA TYR A 118 0.55 -12.43 4.43
C TYR A 118 1.12 -11.10 4.89
N LEU A 119 1.82 -10.44 3.95
CA LEU A 119 2.34 -9.09 4.08
C LEU A 119 1.54 -8.17 3.16
N TYR A 120 1.10 -7.03 3.68
CA TYR A 120 0.41 -6.01 2.89
C TYR A 120 1.26 -4.77 2.74
N GLU A 121 1.33 -4.27 1.52
CA GLU A 121 1.90 -2.97 1.18
C GLU A 121 0.76 -2.00 0.88
N PRO A 122 0.39 -1.10 1.83
CA PRO A 122 -0.65 -0.11 1.61
C PRO A 122 -0.34 0.79 0.43
N SER A 123 -1.37 1.23 -0.29
CA SER A 123 -1.27 2.14 -1.41
C SER A 123 -0.66 3.49 -0.99
N GLY A 124 -0.11 4.22 -1.97
CA GLY A 124 0.48 5.52 -1.73
C GLY A 124 -0.50 6.51 -1.11
N ALA A 125 -1.76 6.45 -1.52
CA ALA A 125 -2.82 7.31 -0.99
C ALA A 125 -3.11 7.02 0.49
N VAL A 126 -3.23 5.74 0.87
CA VAL A 126 -3.46 5.32 2.27
C VAL A 126 -2.32 5.79 3.17
N VAL A 127 -1.07 5.61 2.71
CA VAL A 127 0.12 6.05 3.47
C VAL A 127 0.13 7.56 3.63
N ARG A 128 -0.14 8.29 2.55
CA ARG A 128 -0.14 9.75 2.54
C ARG A 128 -1.25 10.36 3.36
N ALA A 129 -2.43 9.73 3.39
CA ALA A 129 -3.55 10.15 4.20
C ALA A 129 -3.41 9.76 5.69
N HIS A 130 -2.35 9.04 6.07
CA HIS A 130 -2.15 8.46 7.42
C HIS A 130 -3.33 7.55 7.84
N LEU A 131 -3.88 6.75 6.90
CA LEU A 131 -5.00 5.82 7.13
C LEU A 131 -4.55 4.36 7.23
N VAL A 132 -3.29 4.12 7.59
CA VAL A 132 -2.74 2.75 7.67
C VAL A 132 -3.38 1.94 8.80
N GLN A 133 -3.75 2.59 9.92
CA GLN A 133 -4.40 1.91 11.04
C GLN A 133 -5.85 1.54 10.71
N GLU A 134 -6.57 2.43 10.03
CA GLU A 134 -7.93 2.18 9.54
C GLU A 134 -7.92 1.01 8.54
N LEU A 135 -6.93 0.97 7.64
CA LEU A 135 -6.75 -0.16 6.74
C LEU A 135 -6.41 -1.46 7.49
N ALA A 136 -5.57 -1.38 8.53
CA ALA A 136 -5.26 -2.56 9.36
C ALA A 136 -6.50 -3.13 10.02
N GLN A 137 -7.40 -2.27 10.52
CA GLN A 137 -8.68 -2.69 11.10
C GLN A 137 -9.58 -3.35 10.05
N GLU A 138 -9.70 -2.76 8.85
CA GLU A 138 -10.50 -3.32 7.74
C GLU A 138 -10.02 -4.71 7.31
N LEU A 139 -8.68 -4.91 7.28
CA LEU A 139 -8.07 -6.18 6.89
C LEU A 139 -7.94 -7.21 8.03
N GLY A 140 -8.28 -6.86 9.27
CA GLY A 140 -7.96 -7.69 10.42
C GLY A 140 -6.45 -7.92 10.59
N ALA A 141 -5.64 -6.95 10.17
CA ALA A 141 -4.19 -7.03 10.13
C ALA A 141 -3.50 -6.25 11.25
N ASN A 142 -2.25 -6.55 11.53
CA ASN A 142 -1.40 -5.84 12.48
C ASN A 142 -0.31 -5.05 11.72
N LEU A 143 0.15 -3.94 12.28
CA LEU A 143 1.36 -3.29 11.80
C LEU A 143 2.59 -4.17 12.14
N ILE A 144 3.60 -4.15 11.29
CA ILE A 144 4.89 -4.78 11.58
C ILE A 144 5.80 -3.88 12.43
N ASP A 145 5.56 -2.58 12.39
CA ASP A 145 6.28 -1.54 13.14
C ASP A 145 5.42 -0.27 13.19
N PRO A 146 5.38 0.48 14.32
CA PRO A 146 4.55 1.68 14.46
C PRO A 146 4.86 2.79 13.46
N HIS A 147 6.10 2.82 12.93
CA HIS A 147 6.58 3.87 12.03
C HIS A 147 6.64 3.44 10.57
N LEU A 148 6.17 2.21 10.26
CA LEU A 148 6.23 1.65 8.91
C LEU A 148 4.85 1.26 8.41
N ALA A 149 4.55 1.66 7.20
CA ALA A 149 3.31 1.30 6.53
C ALA A 149 3.43 -0.07 5.84
N TYR A 150 3.70 -1.12 6.62
CA TYR A 150 3.51 -2.53 6.25
C TYR A 150 2.61 -3.19 7.27
N LEU A 151 1.70 -4.04 6.79
CA LEU A 151 0.77 -4.79 7.63
C LEU A 151 0.98 -6.29 7.44
N THR A 152 0.59 -7.08 8.42
CA THR A 152 0.61 -8.54 8.34
C THR A 152 -0.69 -9.14 8.87
N ALA A 153 -1.16 -10.22 8.22
CA ALA A 153 -2.32 -10.99 8.65
C ALA A 153 -2.07 -12.48 8.43
N ALA A 154 -2.82 -13.31 9.16
CA ALA A 154 -2.78 -14.76 9.01
C ALA A 154 -3.47 -15.23 7.72
N GLU A 155 -4.46 -14.48 7.25
CA GLU A 155 -5.27 -14.82 6.09
C GLU A 155 -5.14 -13.75 5.00
N ALA A 156 -5.28 -14.18 3.73
CA ALA A 156 -5.29 -13.27 2.58
C ALA A 156 -6.67 -12.63 2.44
N VAL A 157 -6.69 -11.29 2.50
CA VAL A 157 -7.90 -10.48 2.24
C VAL A 157 -7.62 -9.61 1.03
N GLN A 158 -8.49 -9.67 0.02
CA GLN A 158 -8.40 -8.81 -1.14
C GLN A 158 -8.80 -7.38 -0.78
N SER A 159 -7.95 -6.41 -1.13
CA SER A 159 -8.27 -4.99 -0.99
C SER A 159 -7.61 -4.17 -2.10
N PRO A 160 -8.34 -3.28 -2.77
CA PRO A 160 -7.75 -2.32 -3.72
C PRO A 160 -6.83 -1.29 -3.05
N LEU A 161 -6.87 -1.21 -1.71
CA LEU A 161 -6.11 -0.24 -0.89
C LEU A 161 -4.71 -0.72 -0.53
N ALA A 162 -4.39 -2.00 -0.78
CA ALA A 162 -3.07 -2.58 -0.52
C ALA A 162 -2.74 -3.71 -1.49
N GLN A 163 -1.45 -3.89 -1.77
CA GLN A 163 -0.96 -5.09 -2.43
C GLN A 163 -0.69 -6.18 -1.40
N CYS A 164 -1.25 -7.37 -1.61
CA CYS A 164 -1.05 -8.54 -0.76
C CYS A 164 0.07 -9.42 -1.30
N TYR A 165 0.89 -9.94 -0.40
CA TYR A 165 1.97 -10.89 -0.68
C TYR A 165 1.91 -12.03 0.34
N GLU A 166 2.08 -13.27 -0.13
CA GLU A 166 2.39 -14.40 0.75
C GLU A 166 3.87 -14.37 1.13
N VAL A 167 4.17 -14.50 2.40
CA VAL A 167 5.54 -14.60 2.90
C VAL A 167 6.03 -16.03 2.79
N LEU A 168 7.07 -16.24 2.00
CA LEU A 168 7.65 -17.56 1.78
C LEU A 168 8.73 -17.89 2.81
N GLU A 169 9.61 -16.93 3.07
CA GLU A 169 10.69 -17.07 4.07
C GLU A 169 11.30 -15.69 4.43
N GLU A 170 11.91 -15.61 5.60
CA GLU A 170 12.82 -14.51 5.93
C GLU A 170 14.18 -14.77 5.26
N ILE A 171 14.79 -13.71 4.70
CA ILE A 171 16.02 -13.80 3.91
C ILE A 171 17.17 -13.02 4.55
N PRO A 172 18.43 -13.40 4.25
CA PRO A 172 19.58 -12.65 4.72
C PRO A 172 19.57 -11.21 4.21
N VAL A 173 19.89 -10.25 5.10
CA VAL A 173 19.99 -8.81 4.73
C VAL A 173 21.41 -8.37 4.41
N HIS A 174 22.42 -9.18 4.74
CA HIS A 174 23.81 -8.92 4.36
C HIS A 174 24.06 -9.28 2.91
N GLU A 175 24.57 -8.34 2.12
CA GLU A 175 24.75 -8.46 0.67
C GLU A 175 25.44 -9.77 0.26
N LYS A 176 26.55 -10.15 0.91
CA LYS A 176 27.29 -11.38 0.57
C LYS A 176 26.44 -12.64 0.74
N GLN A 177 25.70 -12.74 1.84
CA GLN A 177 24.85 -13.88 2.15
C GLN A 177 23.62 -13.90 1.22
N LEU A 178 23.00 -12.72 0.99
CA LEU A 178 21.88 -12.57 0.10
C LEU A 178 22.25 -12.93 -1.35
N LYS A 179 23.42 -12.51 -1.82
CA LYS A 179 23.91 -12.88 -3.15
C LYS A 179 24.13 -14.39 -3.30
N LYS A 180 24.64 -15.04 -2.24
CA LYS A 180 24.76 -16.51 -2.21
C LYS A 180 23.39 -17.16 -2.26
N TRP A 181 22.43 -16.69 -1.47
CA TRP A 181 21.06 -17.16 -1.39
C TRP A 181 20.34 -17.06 -2.74
N VAL A 182 20.42 -15.89 -3.42
CA VAL A 182 19.84 -15.65 -4.76
C VAL A 182 20.41 -16.64 -5.79
N ARG A 183 21.73 -16.85 -5.77
CA ARG A 183 22.41 -17.74 -6.70
C ARG A 183 22.04 -19.21 -6.49
N GLU A 184 21.97 -19.67 -5.24
CA GLU A 184 21.63 -21.07 -4.89
C GLU A 184 20.22 -21.43 -5.31
N ARG A 185 19.29 -20.45 -5.33
CA ARG A 185 17.91 -20.64 -5.81
C ARG A 185 17.73 -20.44 -7.31
N GLY A 186 18.78 -20.02 -8.03
CA GLY A 186 18.75 -19.84 -9.46
C GLY A 186 17.81 -18.73 -9.94
N PHE A 187 17.57 -17.72 -9.12
CA PHE A 187 16.72 -16.59 -9.54
C PHE A 187 17.36 -15.82 -10.68
N THR A 188 16.56 -15.53 -11.71
CA THR A 188 16.99 -14.84 -12.95
C THR A 188 16.45 -13.42 -13.05
N ALA A 189 15.41 -13.07 -12.26
CA ALA A 189 14.84 -11.76 -12.18
C ALA A 189 14.45 -11.44 -10.73
N LEU A 190 14.64 -10.18 -10.31
CA LEU A 190 14.31 -9.74 -8.96
C LEU A 190 13.45 -8.47 -9.01
N THR A 191 12.32 -8.51 -8.33
CA THR A 191 11.58 -7.32 -7.91
C THR A 191 12.00 -6.99 -6.49
N ILE A 192 12.49 -5.77 -6.25
CA ILE A 192 12.94 -5.35 -4.93
C ILE A 192 12.04 -4.22 -4.45
N LYS A 193 11.34 -4.47 -3.36
CA LYS A 193 10.51 -3.51 -2.63
C LYS A 193 11.23 -3.07 -1.37
N LYS A 194 11.08 -1.80 -1.00
CA LYS A 194 11.72 -1.26 0.20
C LYS A 194 10.84 -0.23 0.89
N ARG A 195 10.94 -0.20 2.23
CA ARG A 195 10.37 0.88 3.04
C ARG A 195 11.20 1.06 4.31
N GLY A 196 11.53 2.32 4.64
CA GLY A 196 12.33 2.62 5.83
C GLY A 196 13.80 2.17 5.80
N VAL A 197 14.33 1.76 4.64
CA VAL A 197 15.74 1.40 4.45
C VAL A 197 16.39 2.24 3.36
N ASP A 198 17.64 2.60 3.59
CA ASP A 198 18.46 3.26 2.57
C ASP A 198 19.11 2.19 1.70
N LEU A 199 18.45 1.87 0.60
CA LEU A 199 18.97 1.02 -0.47
C LEU A 199 18.42 1.49 -1.82
N VAL A 200 19.19 1.31 -2.88
CA VAL A 200 18.78 1.59 -4.26
C VAL A 200 18.42 0.27 -4.92
N PRO A 201 17.11 -0.01 -5.21
CA PRO A 201 16.65 -1.29 -5.73
C PRO A 201 17.37 -1.74 -7.00
N GLU A 202 17.64 -0.81 -7.93
CA GLU A 202 18.32 -1.08 -9.20
C GLU A 202 19.76 -1.54 -8.99
N LYS A 203 20.51 -0.85 -8.11
CA LYS A 203 21.89 -1.22 -7.77
C LYS A 203 21.94 -2.56 -7.07
N MET A 204 21.04 -2.80 -6.10
CA MET A 204 20.96 -4.06 -5.40
C MET A 204 20.62 -5.20 -6.36
N ARG A 205 19.63 -5.04 -7.23
CA ARG A 205 19.26 -6.02 -8.26
C ARG A 205 20.46 -6.38 -9.15
N ALA A 206 21.16 -5.37 -9.67
CA ALA A 206 22.36 -5.58 -10.50
C ALA A 206 23.44 -6.35 -9.73
N THR A 207 23.70 -6.01 -8.46
CA THR A 207 24.69 -6.68 -7.62
C THR A 207 24.31 -8.14 -7.33
N LEU A 208 23.05 -8.40 -6.99
CA LEU A 208 22.57 -9.74 -6.62
C LEU A 208 22.58 -10.71 -7.82
N LEU A 209 22.22 -10.21 -8.99
CA LEU A 209 22.21 -11.00 -10.23
C LEU A 209 23.59 -11.07 -10.91
N ALA A 210 24.54 -10.19 -10.54
CA ALA A 210 25.89 -10.24 -11.07
C ALA A 210 26.61 -11.52 -10.65
N GLY A 211 26.97 -12.36 -11.63
CA GLY A 211 27.71 -13.62 -11.42
C GLY A 211 26.84 -14.88 -11.40
N GLY A 212 25.51 -14.77 -11.63
CA GLY A 212 24.62 -15.92 -11.77
C GLY A 212 24.64 -16.56 -13.18
N ALA A 213 24.91 -15.79 -14.21
CA ALA A 213 25.01 -16.28 -15.59
C ALA A 213 26.47 -16.27 -16.07
N GLY A 214 27.20 -17.34 -15.80
CA GLY A 214 28.27 -17.75 -16.68
C GLY A 214 29.62 -17.06 -16.58
N LYS A 215 30.48 -17.57 -15.66
CA LYS A 215 31.93 -17.56 -15.94
C LYS A 215 32.61 -18.95 -15.92
N LYS A 216 31.92 -20.03 -15.68
CA LYS A 216 32.52 -21.42 -15.68
C LYS A 216 31.63 -22.56 -16.12
N SER A 217 30.51 -22.37 -16.80
CA SER A 217 29.84 -23.46 -17.51
C SER A 217 29.65 -23.07 -18.97
N GLY A 218 30.12 -23.94 -19.88
CA GLY A 218 30.18 -23.64 -21.27
C GLY A 218 28.85 -23.22 -21.88
N LYS A 219 28.89 -22.59 -23.04
CA LYS A 219 27.76 -22.02 -23.81
C LYS A 219 26.49 -22.88 -23.93
N LYS A 220 26.47 -24.13 -23.46
CA LYS A 220 25.31 -25.04 -23.45
C LYS A 220 24.40 -24.90 -22.19
N ALA A 221 24.91 -24.43 -21.02
CA ALA A 221 24.11 -24.35 -19.80
C ALA A 221 23.27 -23.07 -19.69
N ALA A 222 23.61 -22.01 -20.43
CA ALA A 222 22.87 -20.76 -20.44
C ALA A 222 21.54 -20.82 -21.22
N LYS A 223 21.29 -21.84 -22.00
CA LYS A 223 20.10 -21.99 -22.86
C LYS A 223 18.89 -22.62 -22.19
N ASN A 224 19.03 -23.15 -20.95
CA ASN A 224 17.96 -23.89 -20.25
C ASN A 224 17.62 -23.36 -18.87
N GLN A 225 18.13 -22.18 -18.44
CA GLN A 225 17.59 -21.54 -17.24
C GLN A 225 16.30 -20.81 -17.65
N GLY A 226 15.15 -21.42 -17.31
CA GLY A 226 13.84 -20.82 -17.47
C GLY A 226 13.73 -19.49 -16.68
N TYR A 227 12.76 -18.67 -17.02
CA TYR A 227 12.43 -17.45 -16.26
C TYR A 227 12.03 -17.83 -14.83
N ASN A 228 12.83 -17.43 -13.85
CA ASN A 228 12.65 -17.71 -12.42
C ASN A 228 12.72 -16.39 -11.64
N PRO A 229 11.59 -15.66 -11.51
CA PRO A 229 11.54 -14.38 -10.81
C PRO A 229 11.35 -14.57 -9.31
N ALA A 230 11.84 -13.61 -8.52
CA ALA A 230 11.53 -13.49 -7.10
C ALA A 230 11.19 -12.04 -6.72
N THR A 231 10.32 -11.89 -5.73
CA THR A 231 10.03 -10.59 -5.11
C THR A 231 10.63 -10.57 -3.70
N LEU A 232 11.47 -9.58 -3.44
CA LEU A 232 12.14 -9.37 -2.16
C LEU A 232 11.65 -8.06 -1.55
N VAL A 233 11.22 -8.11 -0.30
CA VAL A 233 10.81 -6.95 0.48
C VAL A 233 11.84 -6.68 1.55
N PHE A 234 12.34 -5.46 1.64
CA PHE A 234 13.27 -5.02 2.68
C PHE A 234 12.67 -3.88 3.48
N THR A 235 12.84 -3.98 4.78
CA THR A 235 12.42 -2.93 5.70
C THR A 235 13.39 -2.78 6.88
N ARG A 236 13.17 -1.74 7.68
CA ARG A 236 13.87 -1.51 8.93
C ARG A 236 12.82 -1.41 10.04
N VAL A 237 12.95 -2.16 11.08
CA VAL A 237 12.06 -2.19 12.24
C VAL A 237 12.78 -1.75 13.49
N GLY A 238 12.03 -1.19 14.44
CA GLY A 238 12.56 -0.58 15.65
C GLY A 238 13.17 0.79 15.42
N SER A 239 13.54 1.45 16.51
CA SER A 239 14.07 2.81 16.53
C SER A 239 15.47 2.89 17.15
N GLY A 240 16.22 3.94 16.82
CA GLY A 240 17.54 4.21 17.38
C GLY A 240 18.52 3.05 17.19
N GLN A 241 19.20 2.65 18.29
CA GLN A 241 20.20 1.58 18.29
C GLN A 241 19.62 0.16 18.16
N GLN A 242 18.32 0.01 18.42
CA GLN A 242 17.63 -1.28 18.30
C GLN A 242 17.08 -1.52 16.89
N ALA A 243 17.22 -0.55 16.01
CA ALA A 243 16.74 -0.67 14.66
C ALA A 243 17.51 -1.73 13.87
N ARG A 244 16.79 -2.69 13.29
CA ARG A 244 17.36 -3.78 12.48
C ARG A 244 16.73 -3.83 11.10
N ARG A 245 17.51 -4.25 10.12
CA ARG A 245 16.98 -4.56 8.78
C ARG A 245 16.38 -5.95 8.78
N ILE A 246 15.26 -6.11 8.09
CA ILE A 246 14.62 -7.40 7.84
C ILE A 246 14.35 -7.49 6.34
N GLY A 247 14.41 -8.70 5.80
CA GLY A 247 14.09 -9.00 4.43
C GLY A 247 13.24 -10.26 4.33
N TRP A 248 12.27 -10.25 3.41
CA TRP A 248 11.43 -11.40 3.08
C TRP A 248 11.46 -11.70 1.60
N HIS A 249 11.48 -12.98 1.28
CA HIS A 249 11.07 -13.49 -0.03
C HIS A 249 9.56 -13.67 0.00
N VAL A 250 8.88 -13.01 -0.92
CA VAL A 250 7.42 -12.99 -0.96
C VAL A 250 6.91 -13.34 -2.36
N ARG A 251 5.66 -13.77 -2.43
CA ARG A 251 4.93 -14.01 -3.67
C ARG A 251 3.69 -13.12 -3.72
N PRO A 252 3.47 -12.31 -4.78
CA PRO A 252 2.21 -11.59 -4.96
C PRO A 252 1.03 -12.57 -4.93
N VAL A 253 -0.01 -12.21 -4.18
CA VAL A 253 -1.27 -12.97 -4.16
C VAL A 253 -2.12 -12.50 -5.32
N ASP A 254 -2.55 -13.46 -6.15
CA ASP A 254 -3.53 -13.23 -7.21
C ASP A 254 -4.92 -13.67 -6.69
N PHE A 255 -5.85 -12.75 -6.66
CA PHE A 255 -7.23 -13.00 -6.23
C PHE A 255 -8.17 -13.28 -7.41
N SER A 256 -7.68 -13.30 -8.65
CA SER A 256 -8.52 -13.53 -9.83
C SER A 256 -9.18 -14.92 -9.83
N ASP A 257 -8.50 -15.93 -9.30
CA ASP A 257 -9.00 -17.29 -9.22
C ASP A 257 -10.06 -17.49 -8.10
N ALA A 258 -10.07 -16.63 -7.07
CA ALA A 258 -11.02 -16.74 -5.95
C ALA A 258 -12.44 -16.29 -6.32
N ALA A 259 -12.59 -15.44 -7.34
CA ALA A 259 -13.90 -14.95 -7.80
C ALA A 259 -14.78 -16.03 -8.46
N HIS A 260 -14.20 -17.15 -8.89
CA HIS A 260 -14.95 -18.27 -9.50
C HIS A 260 -15.54 -19.29 -8.50
N VAL A 261 -15.12 -19.26 -7.23
CA VAL A 261 -15.57 -20.23 -6.22
C VAL A 261 -16.83 -19.77 -5.49
N SER A 262 -17.11 -18.46 -5.40
CA SER A 262 -18.25 -17.95 -4.64
C SER A 262 -19.59 -17.88 -5.39
N SER A 263 -19.64 -18.25 -6.68
CA SER A 263 -20.88 -18.18 -7.48
C SER A 263 -21.62 -19.50 -7.66
N SER A 264 -21.13 -20.61 -7.08
CA SER A 264 -21.74 -21.96 -7.28
C SER A 264 -22.63 -22.47 -6.14
N ASP A 265 -22.70 -21.80 -4.97
CA ASP A 265 -23.42 -22.33 -3.80
C ASP A 265 -24.69 -21.57 -3.37
N THR A 266 -25.27 -20.75 -4.26
CA THR A 266 -26.57 -20.12 -3.96
C THR A 266 -27.65 -20.50 -4.96
N LYS A 267 -27.83 -21.81 -5.19
CA LYS A 267 -29.07 -22.33 -5.80
C LYS A 267 -29.40 -23.68 -5.13
N ASN A 268 -30.16 -23.64 -4.05
CA ASN A 268 -31.19 -24.59 -3.70
C ASN A 268 -31.58 -24.42 -2.22
N SER A 269 -32.65 -23.70 -1.98
CA SER A 269 -33.65 -23.98 -0.93
C SER A 269 -34.79 -22.97 -1.05
N VAL A 270 -35.74 -23.31 -1.91
CA VAL A 270 -37.11 -22.84 -1.77
C VAL A 270 -37.96 -24.09 -1.72
N VAL A 271 -38.48 -24.37 -0.58
CA VAL A 271 -39.79 -25.01 -0.35
C VAL A 271 -40.46 -24.25 0.76
#